data_6c81d81c39eb154ddd3ede3426944c5f
#
_entry.id   6c81d81c39eb154ddd3ede3426944c5f
#
_cell.length_a   1.000
_cell.length_b   1.000
_cell.length_c   1.000
_cell.angle_alpha   90.00
_cell.angle_beta   90.00
_cell.angle_gamma   90.00
#
_symmetry.space_group_name_H-M   'P 1'
#
loop_
_entity.id
_entity.type
_entity.pdbx_description
1 polymer ?
#
loop_
_entity_poly.entity_id
_entity_poly.type
_entity_poly.pdbx_seq_one_letter_code
_entity_poly.pdbx_strand_id
1 'polypeptide(L)'
;IKFTKITKKNTNNTSTQSQDQTITTYLWGGKATLNNSLVNGDWTNMIQALDDFQTAGGVILFATGNSTMESDVSVYAGLPQFYSQLAEAYLAVGWVDVTGVSSRSSITSSNVTQLGNVCGSAADYCLVTDSKDIQGATWFNNSTSASNYANTSLGGSSSATPMVSGIVALLQQAFPNHTNEAIVDRIL
;
A
#
# COMPACT_ATOMS: atom_id res chain seq x y z
N ILE A 1 8.19 -3.66 -17.41
CA ILE A 1 8.77 -3.36 -16.08
C ILE A 1 9.17 -4.71 -15.51
N LYS A 2 10.46 -4.93 -15.29
CA LYS A 2 11.01 -6.18 -14.80
C LYS A 2 11.10 -6.05 -13.28
N PHE A 3 10.23 -6.74 -12.56
CA PHE A 3 10.29 -6.80 -11.11
C PHE A 3 11.39 -7.77 -10.70
N THR A 4 12.29 -7.33 -9.83
CA THR A 4 13.37 -8.18 -9.32
C THR A 4 12.89 -8.80 -8.02
N LYS A 5 12.84 -10.12 -7.99
CA LYS A 5 12.47 -10.90 -6.81
C LYS A 5 13.53 -10.73 -5.72
N ILE A 6 13.13 -10.32 -4.53
CA ILE A 6 14.03 -10.33 -3.37
C ILE A 6 14.17 -11.75 -2.88
N THR A 7 15.40 -12.24 -2.85
CA THR A 7 15.73 -13.52 -2.21
C THR A 7 15.87 -13.28 -0.71
N LYS A 8 15.01 -13.87 0.11
CA LYS A 8 15.16 -13.88 1.57
C LYS A 8 16.59 -14.32 1.93
N LYS A 9 17.36 -13.42 2.55
CA LYS A 9 18.58 -13.79 3.23
C LYS A 9 18.22 -14.10 4.68
N ASN A 10 18.04 -15.37 4.98
CA ASN A 10 17.84 -15.86 6.33
C ASN A 10 19.15 -15.68 7.10
N THR A 11 19.29 -14.62 7.88
CA THR A 11 20.39 -14.48 8.82
C THR A 11 19.82 -14.65 10.22
N ASN A 12 19.88 -15.89 10.72
CA ASN A 12 19.84 -16.14 12.14
C ASN A 12 20.98 -15.36 12.79
N ASN A 13 20.70 -14.20 13.33
CA ASN A 13 21.66 -13.49 14.15
C ASN A 13 20.96 -12.95 15.39
N THR A 14 21.10 -13.71 16.47
CA THR A 14 20.84 -13.29 17.85
C THR A 14 21.94 -12.30 18.23
N SER A 15 21.71 -11.02 17.98
CA SER A 15 22.41 -9.95 18.67
C SER A 15 21.47 -8.77 18.80
N THR A 16 21.15 -8.43 20.04
CA THR A 16 20.54 -7.18 20.46
C THR A 16 21.41 -6.02 19.98
N GLN A 17 21.12 -5.51 18.79
CA GLN A 17 21.56 -4.19 18.39
C GLN A 17 20.36 -3.26 18.46
N SER A 18 20.41 -2.32 19.39
CA SER A 18 19.59 -1.15 19.37
C SER A 18 19.95 -0.36 18.10
N GLN A 19 19.21 -0.56 17.02
CA GLN A 19 19.33 0.31 15.86
C GLN A 19 18.53 1.56 16.17
N ASP A 20 19.22 2.65 16.42
CA ASP A 20 18.68 4.00 16.40
C ASP A 20 18.29 4.31 14.94
N GLN A 21 17.13 3.84 14.53
CA GLN A 21 16.58 4.20 13.24
C GLN A 21 15.67 5.41 13.42
N THR A 22 16.11 6.52 12.85
CA THR A 22 15.28 7.72 12.75
C THR A 22 14.35 7.54 11.56
N ILE A 23 13.08 7.25 11.85
CA ILE A 23 12.03 7.18 10.83
C ILE A 23 11.54 8.59 10.55
N THR A 24 11.78 9.09 9.35
CA THR A 24 11.20 10.36 8.91
C THR A 24 9.83 10.07 8.32
N THR A 25 8.77 10.47 9.02
CA THR A 25 7.40 10.32 8.53
C THR A 25 6.86 11.64 8.06
N TYR A 26 6.11 11.58 6.97
CA TYR A 26 5.33 12.72 6.49
C TYR A 26 3.89 12.54 6.98
N LEU A 27 3.57 13.16 8.10
CA LEU A 27 2.20 13.31 8.54
C LEU A 27 1.58 14.50 7.82
N TRP A 28 0.28 14.49 7.60
CA TRP A 28 -0.50 15.56 6.95
C TRP A 28 0.06 16.96 7.22
N GLY A 29 0.71 17.53 6.20
CA GLY A 29 1.21 18.91 6.22
C GLY A 29 2.56 19.14 6.90
N GLY A 30 3.33 18.12 7.30
CA GLY A 30 4.64 18.31 7.88
C GLY A 30 5.51 17.06 7.94
N LYS A 31 6.81 17.27 7.84
CA LYS A 31 7.82 16.23 8.05
C LYS A 31 7.92 15.95 9.56
N ALA A 32 7.53 14.78 10.00
CA ALA A 32 7.73 14.34 11.39
C ALA A 32 8.84 13.29 11.44
N THR A 33 9.78 13.47 12.36
CA THR A 33 10.77 12.46 12.69
C THR A 33 10.25 11.66 13.86
N LEU A 34 9.93 10.39 13.63
CA LEU A 34 9.60 9.47 14.72
C LEU A 34 10.90 8.99 15.33
N ASN A 35 11.14 9.33 16.58
CA ASN A 35 12.21 8.74 17.35
C ASN A 35 11.73 7.43 18.02
N ASN A 36 12.66 6.57 18.40
CA ASN A 36 12.41 5.25 18.98
C ASN A 36 11.41 5.23 20.16
N SER A 37 11.21 6.34 20.85
CA SER A 37 10.30 6.40 21.99
C SER A 37 8.81 6.41 21.62
N LEU A 38 8.47 6.83 20.39
CA LEU A 38 7.09 6.75 19.87
C LEU A 38 6.77 5.36 19.33
N VAL A 39 7.79 4.59 18.94
CA VAL A 39 7.63 3.24 18.36
C VAL A 39 7.46 2.18 19.46
N ASN A 40 7.90 2.42 20.69
CA ASN A 40 8.03 1.38 21.71
C ASN A 40 6.80 1.11 22.60
N GLY A 41 5.70 1.84 22.46
CA GLY A 41 4.53 1.62 23.32
C GLY A 41 3.35 1.02 22.56
N ASP A 42 2.75 1.83 21.73
CA ASP A 42 1.45 1.50 21.11
C ASP A 42 1.54 0.68 19.83
N TRP A 43 2.69 0.73 19.12
CA TRP A 43 2.88 0.04 17.85
C TRP A 43 3.07 -1.48 17.98
N THR A 44 3.62 -1.95 19.09
CA THR A 44 3.89 -3.39 19.30
C THR A 44 2.62 -4.22 19.16
N ASN A 45 1.54 -3.80 19.78
CA ASN A 45 0.26 -4.51 19.70
C ASN A 45 -0.34 -4.45 18.30
N MET A 46 -0.19 -3.32 17.60
CA MET A 46 -0.65 -3.18 16.23
C MET A 46 0.16 -4.08 15.28
N ILE A 47 1.47 -4.06 15.38
CA ILE A 47 2.35 -4.92 14.56
C ILE A 47 2.04 -6.39 14.81
N GLN A 48 1.87 -6.81 16.08
CA GLN A 48 1.49 -8.18 16.40
C GLN A 48 0.13 -8.55 15.80
N ALA A 49 -0.86 -7.66 15.88
CA ALA A 49 -2.18 -7.91 15.29
C ALA A 49 -2.13 -8.03 13.75
N LEU A 50 -1.27 -7.24 13.08
CA LEU A 50 -1.04 -7.35 11.64
C LEU A 50 -0.35 -8.68 11.29
N ASP A 51 0.64 -9.10 12.06
CA ASP A 51 1.36 -10.36 11.89
C ASP A 51 0.41 -11.56 12.12
N ASP A 52 -0.39 -11.54 13.19
CA ASP A 52 -1.42 -12.55 13.48
C ASP A 52 -2.45 -12.63 12.33
N PHE A 53 -2.84 -11.48 11.76
CA PHE A 53 -3.75 -11.45 10.62
C PHE A 53 -3.15 -12.12 9.38
N GLN A 54 -1.86 -11.87 9.07
CA GLN A 54 -1.17 -12.56 7.97
C GLN A 54 -1.04 -14.06 8.24
N THR A 55 -0.70 -14.45 9.46
CA THR A 55 -0.63 -15.85 9.89
C THR A 55 -1.98 -16.56 9.75
N ALA A 56 -3.08 -15.86 10.00
CA ALA A 56 -4.44 -16.37 9.82
C ALA A 56 -4.91 -16.42 8.35
N GLY A 57 -4.08 -16.03 7.40
CA GLY A 57 -4.40 -16.09 5.98
C GLY A 57 -4.81 -14.74 5.37
N GLY A 58 -4.60 -13.63 6.07
CA GLY A 58 -4.90 -12.30 5.56
C GLY A 58 -3.79 -11.69 4.70
N VAL A 59 -4.16 -10.84 3.75
CA VAL A 59 -3.25 -9.97 3.01
C VAL A 59 -3.50 -8.53 3.43
N ILE A 60 -2.43 -7.82 3.78
CA ILE A 60 -2.51 -6.44 4.26
C ILE A 60 -2.21 -5.48 3.11
N LEU A 61 -3.05 -4.47 2.94
CA LEU A 61 -2.88 -3.45 1.93
C LEU A 61 -2.94 -2.07 2.56
N PHE A 62 -1.96 -1.22 2.25
CA PHE A 62 -1.97 0.18 2.65
C PHE A 62 -1.72 1.13 1.49
N ALA A 63 -2.44 2.24 1.50
CA ALA A 63 -2.28 3.33 0.55
C ALA A 63 -0.91 4.02 0.72
N THR A 64 -0.21 4.28 -0.40
CA THR A 64 1.10 4.97 -0.36
C THR A 64 0.99 6.42 0.07
N GLY A 65 -0.15 7.08 -0.19
CA GLY A 65 -0.37 8.50 0.05
C GLY A 65 -0.69 9.28 -1.22
N ASN A 66 -1.09 10.54 -1.06
CA ASN A 66 -1.61 11.39 -2.14
C ASN A 66 -0.77 12.64 -2.41
N SER A 67 0.49 12.66 -2.05
CA SER A 67 1.40 13.79 -2.30
C SER A 67 2.37 13.47 -3.43
N THR A 68 2.37 14.30 -4.47
CA THR A 68 3.33 14.18 -5.58
C THR A 68 4.74 14.67 -5.22
N MET A 69 4.90 15.31 -4.05
CA MET A 69 6.18 15.84 -3.57
C MET A 69 6.92 14.85 -2.64
N GLU A 70 6.27 13.78 -2.24
CA GLU A 70 6.89 12.82 -1.35
C GLU A 70 7.71 11.79 -2.12
N SER A 71 8.96 11.61 -1.68
CA SER A 71 9.90 10.67 -2.28
C SER A 71 9.77 9.23 -1.74
N ASP A 72 8.80 8.99 -0.86
CA ASP A 72 8.58 7.70 -0.23
C ASP A 72 7.10 7.48 0.12
N VAL A 73 6.76 6.25 0.46
CA VAL A 73 5.42 5.85 0.88
C VAL A 73 5.04 6.42 2.24
N SER A 74 3.75 6.40 2.57
CA SER A 74 3.27 6.68 3.92
C SER A 74 3.83 5.67 4.92
N VAL A 75 3.87 6.06 6.20
CA VAL A 75 4.42 5.22 7.29
C VAL A 75 3.79 3.82 7.30
N TYR A 76 2.46 3.76 7.20
CA TYR A 76 1.76 2.48 7.23
C TYR A 76 2.11 1.60 6.02
N ALA A 77 2.22 2.19 4.84
CA ALA A 77 2.64 1.46 3.65
C ALA A 77 4.11 1.02 3.72
N GLY A 78 4.94 1.70 4.51
CA GLY A 78 6.36 1.39 4.71
C GLY A 78 6.67 0.44 5.87
N LEU A 79 5.68 -0.05 6.62
CA LEU A 79 5.91 -0.88 7.82
C LEU A 79 6.82 -2.09 7.61
N PRO A 80 6.74 -2.86 6.50
CA PRO A 80 7.63 -4.01 6.28
C PRO A 80 9.12 -3.65 6.22
N GLN A 81 9.48 -2.39 5.96
CA GLN A 81 10.87 -1.94 6.00
C GLN A 81 11.45 -1.99 7.42
N PHE A 82 10.60 -1.87 8.44
CA PHE A 82 10.98 -1.82 9.85
C PHE A 82 10.61 -3.11 10.58
N TYR A 83 9.60 -3.81 10.10
CA TYR A 83 9.02 -5.00 10.71
C TYR A 83 8.97 -6.13 9.68
N SER A 84 10.10 -6.84 9.53
CA SER A 84 10.30 -7.85 8.48
C SER A 84 9.30 -9.02 8.55
N GLN A 85 8.69 -9.29 9.72
CA GLN A 85 7.61 -10.26 9.85
C GLN A 85 6.38 -9.92 9.01
N LEU A 86 6.16 -8.63 8.70
CA LEU A 86 5.03 -8.21 7.86
C LEU A 86 5.28 -8.37 6.36
N ALA A 87 6.49 -8.74 5.93
CA ALA A 87 6.86 -8.75 4.51
C ALA A 87 6.21 -9.87 3.68
N GLU A 88 5.60 -10.86 4.31
CA GLU A 88 5.09 -12.06 3.62
C GLU A 88 3.82 -11.81 2.81
N ALA A 89 2.90 -11.01 3.34
CA ALA A 89 1.60 -10.78 2.73
C ALA A 89 1.17 -9.31 2.85
N TYR A 90 2.05 -8.42 2.41
CA TYR A 90 1.88 -6.97 2.51
C TYR A 90 1.99 -6.30 1.15
N LEU A 91 1.10 -5.35 0.86
CA LEU A 91 1.13 -4.56 -0.37
C LEU A 91 0.99 -3.07 -0.05
N ALA A 92 1.90 -2.28 -0.58
CA ALA A 92 1.75 -0.83 -0.68
C ALA A 92 1.05 -0.50 -2.01
N VAL A 93 0.01 0.33 -1.99
CA VAL A 93 -0.79 0.62 -3.18
C VAL A 93 -0.78 2.11 -3.47
N GLY A 94 -0.14 2.46 -4.57
CA GLY A 94 -0.10 3.80 -5.12
C GLY A 94 -1.15 4.03 -6.21
N TRP A 95 -1.21 5.25 -6.73
CA TRP A 95 -2.13 5.61 -7.78
C TRP A 95 -1.50 6.45 -8.88
N VAL A 96 -1.98 6.24 -10.07
CA VAL A 96 -1.54 6.90 -11.31
C VAL A 96 -2.74 7.31 -12.14
N ASP A 97 -2.50 8.19 -13.10
CA ASP A 97 -3.39 8.47 -14.24
C ASP A 97 -2.80 7.78 -15.47
N VAL A 98 -3.58 6.95 -16.11
CA VAL A 98 -3.20 6.28 -17.36
C VAL A 98 -4.09 6.80 -18.48
N THR A 99 -3.75 7.97 -18.99
CA THR A 99 -4.55 8.68 -20.00
C THR A 99 -4.24 8.16 -21.41
N GLY A 100 -5.28 7.97 -22.22
CA GLY A 100 -5.13 7.65 -23.64
C GLY A 100 -4.65 6.23 -23.94
N VAL A 101 -4.74 5.33 -22.98
CA VAL A 101 -4.37 3.91 -23.14
C VAL A 101 -5.60 3.07 -23.43
N SER A 102 -5.62 2.42 -24.60
CA SER A 102 -6.71 1.55 -25.04
C SER A 102 -6.45 0.07 -24.77
N SER A 103 -5.21 -0.31 -24.46
CA SER A 103 -4.81 -1.68 -24.17
C SER A 103 -3.58 -1.73 -23.27
N ARG A 104 -3.40 -2.85 -22.55
CA ARG A 104 -2.22 -3.08 -21.70
C ARG A 104 -0.89 -2.92 -22.46
N SER A 105 -0.85 -3.33 -23.72
CA SER A 105 0.35 -3.26 -24.56
C SER A 105 0.75 -1.83 -24.96
N SER A 106 -0.16 -0.87 -24.83
CA SER A 106 0.10 0.55 -25.11
C SER A 106 0.50 1.37 -23.89
N ILE A 107 0.62 0.74 -22.70
CA ILE A 107 1.12 1.40 -21.49
C ILE A 107 2.63 1.63 -21.63
N THR A 108 3.03 2.87 -21.55
CA THR A 108 4.44 3.32 -21.56
C THR A 108 4.65 4.32 -20.45
N SER A 109 5.91 4.59 -20.12
CA SER A 109 6.25 5.62 -19.12
C SER A 109 5.76 7.04 -19.49
N SER A 110 5.50 7.28 -20.78
CA SER A 110 5.06 8.59 -21.26
C SER A 110 3.56 8.85 -21.10
N ASN A 111 2.76 7.81 -20.90
CA ASN A 111 1.31 7.91 -20.70
C ASN A 111 0.83 7.45 -19.31
N VAL A 112 1.78 7.29 -18.38
CA VAL A 112 1.51 7.07 -16.97
C VAL A 112 1.98 8.28 -16.18
N THR A 113 1.04 8.96 -15.53
CA THR A 113 1.34 10.11 -14.67
C THR A 113 1.16 9.70 -13.22
N GLN A 114 2.22 9.84 -12.44
CA GLN A 114 2.14 9.65 -11.00
C GLN A 114 1.33 10.78 -10.35
N LEU A 115 0.39 10.42 -9.50
CA LEU A 115 -0.52 11.37 -8.84
C LEU A 115 -0.41 11.36 -7.31
N GLY A 116 0.35 10.45 -6.73
CA GLY A 116 0.55 10.32 -5.29
C GLY A 116 2.00 10.05 -4.91
N ASN A 117 2.20 9.58 -3.67
CA ASN A 117 3.52 9.19 -3.20
C ASN A 117 4.10 8.09 -4.09
N VAL A 118 5.40 8.17 -4.33
CA VAL A 118 6.14 7.09 -5.01
C VAL A 118 6.21 5.84 -4.13
N CYS A 119 6.48 4.69 -4.74
CA CYS A 119 6.75 3.46 -4.01
C CYS A 119 8.00 3.54 -3.13
N GLY A 120 9.00 4.35 -3.52
CA GLY A 120 10.18 4.63 -2.71
C GLY A 120 10.82 3.38 -2.12
N SER A 121 10.96 3.37 -0.80
CA SER A 121 11.53 2.23 -0.04
C SER A 121 10.67 0.97 -0.10
N ALA A 122 9.39 1.08 -0.41
CA ALA A 122 8.44 -0.04 -0.53
C ALA A 122 8.40 -0.67 -1.93
N ALA A 123 9.30 -0.29 -2.85
CA ALA A 123 9.25 -0.69 -4.26
C ALA A 123 9.10 -2.19 -4.51
N ASP A 124 9.62 -3.03 -3.61
CA ASP A 124 9.61 -4.48 -3.74
C ASP A 124 8.25 -5.14 -3.46
N TYR A 125 7.37 -4.43 -2.74
CA TYR A 125 6.02 -4.89 -2.41
C TYR A 125 4.96 -3.82 -2.74
N CYS A 126 5.29 -2.93 -3.69
CA CYS A 126 4.42 -1.83 -4.09
C CYS A 126 3.93 -2.01 -5.52
N LEU A 127 2.68 -1.68 -5.72
CA LEU A 127 2.08 -1.58 -7.04
C LEU A 127 1.26 -0.30 -7.17
N VAL A 128 0.97 0.08 -8.40
CA VAL A 128 0.12 1.24 -8.69
C VAL A 128 -1.06 0.83 -9.56
N THR A 129 -2.19 1.49 -9.38
CA THR A 129 -3.35 1.31 -10.25
C THR A 129 -3.82 2.66 -10.79
N ASP A 130 -4.45 2.64 -11.96
CA ASP A 130 -5.20 3.77 -12.44
C ASP A 130 -6.45 3.93 -11.58
N SER A 131 -6.44 4.94 -10.74
CA SER A 131 -7.57 5.27 -9.85
C SER A 131 -7.91 6.76 -9.89
N LYS A 132 -7.60 7.42 -10.99
CA LYS A 132 -8.16 8.70 -11.34
C LYS A 132 -9.59 8.48 -11.84
N ASP A 133 -10.51 9.32 -11.44
CA ASP A 133 -11.89 9.33 -11.94
C ASP A 133 -12.73 8.05 -11.68
N ILE A 134 -12.42 7.33 -10.59
CA ILE A 134 -13.24 6.22 -10.13
C ILE A 134 -14.64 6.76 -9.74
N GLN A 135 -15.67 6.24 -10.37
CA GLN A 135 -17.04 6.63 -10.04
C GLN A 135 -17.50 5.93 -8.75
N GLY A 136 -17.93 6.71 -7.79
CA GLY A 136 -18.43 6.22 -6.51
C GLY A 136 -19.59 7.03 -5.98
N ALA A 137 -20.42 6.38 -5.17
CA ALA A 137 -21.48 7.06 -4.45
C ALA A 137 -20.87 8.00 -3.40
N THR A 138 -21.33 9.21 -3.37
CA THR A 138 -20.96 10.19 -2.36
C THR A 138 -22.19 10.87 -1.78
N TRP A 139 -22.04 11.38 -0.58
CA TRP A 139 -23.09 12.10 0.12
C TRP A 139 -22.63 13.53 0.42
N PHE A 140 -23.43 14.48 0.04
CA PHE A 140 -23.16 15.89 0.26
C PHE A 140 -24.15 16.50 1.26
N ASN A 141 -23.65 17.39 2.09
CA ASN A 141 -24.42 18.33 2.92
C ASN A 141 -25.31 17.77 4.04
N ASN A 142 -24.96 16.66 4.65
CA ASN A 142 -25.65 16.19 5.87
C ASN A 142 -27.18 16.11 5.74
N SER A 143 -27.71 15.98 4.53
CA SER A 143 -29.12 15.97 4.20
C SER A 143 -29.59 14.56 3.85
N THR A 144 -30.76 14.18 4.30
CA THR A 144 -31.42 12.91 3.98
C THR A 144 -32.10 12.91 2.61
N SER A 145 -31.99 14.00 1.85
CA SER A 145 -32.57 14.10 0.52
C SER A 145 -31.80 13.26 -0.49
N ALA A 146 -32.51 12.47 -1.29
CA ALA A 146 -31.93 11.65 -2.36
C ALA A 146 -31.12 12.48 -3.38
N SER A 147 -31.41 13.77 -3.53
CA SER A 147 -30.65 14.68 -4.39
C SER A 147 -29.24 15.00 -3.90
N ASN A 148 -28.91 14.64 -2.66
CA ASN A 148 -27.56 14.83 -2.11
C ASN A 148 -26.66 13.60 -2.27
N TYR A 149 -27.19 12.51 -2.81
CA TYR A 149 -26.42 11.37 -3.24
C TYR A 149 -26.10 11.53 -4.72
N ALA A 150 -24.83 11.59 -5.04
CA ALA A 150 -24.39 11.71 -6.42
C ALA A 150 -23.26 10.72 -6.69
N ASN A 151 -23.10 10.34 -7.94
CA ASN A 151 -21.86 9.76 -8.38
C ASN A 151 -20.82 10.89 -8.48
N THR A 152 -19.70 10.72 -7.84
CA THR A 152 -18.59 11.65 -7.96
C THR A 152 -17.36 10.91 -8.42
N SER A 153 -16.48 11.65 -9.06
CA SER A 153 -15.14 11.15 -9.36
C SER A 153 -14.34 11.07 -8.06
N LEU A 154 -13.97 9.88 -7.72
CA LEU A 154 -13.07 9.57 -6.61
C LEU A 154 -11.67 9.32 -7.18
N GLY A 155 -10.66 9.68 -6.43
CA GLY A 155 -9.27 9.45 -6.82
C GLY A 155 -8.40 9.23 -5.60
N GLY A 156 -7.14 8.91 -5.86
CA GLY A 156 -6.15 8.76 -4.81
C GLY A 156 -5.81 7.33 -4.48
N SER A 157 -4.73 7.17 -3.75
CA SER A 157 -4.29 5.87 -3.25
C SER A 157 -5.34 5.20 -2.36
N SER A 158 -6.22 5.99 -1.71
CA SER A 158 -7.36 5.47 -0.94
C SER A 158 -8.43 4.81 -1.79
N SER A 159 -8.54 5.17 -3.09
CA SER A 159 -9.42 4.49 -4.05
C SER A 159 -8.71 3.34 -4.76
N ALA A 160 -7.40 3.45 -4.95
CA ALA A 160 -6.55 2.41 -5.52
C ALA A 160 -6.51 1.15 -4.63
N THR A 161 -6.33 1.34 -3.32
CA THR A 161 -6.17 0.26 -2.36
C THR A 161 -7.34 -0.73 -2.33
N PRO A 162 -8.62 -0.32 -2.24
CA PRO A 162 -9.74 -1.25 -2.28
C PRO A 162 -9.91 -1.97 -3.63
N MET A 163 -9.46 -1.37 -4.74
CA MET A 163 -9.45 -2.07 -6.05
C MET A 163 -8.50 -3.26 -6.00
N VAL A 164 -7.29 -3.08 -5.46
CA VAL A 164 -6.32 -4.17 -5.28
C VAL A 164 -6.82 -5.19 -4.26
N SER A 165 -7.48 -4.75 -3.18
CA SER A 165 -8.11 -5.68 -2.23
C SER A 165 -9.13 -6.61 -2.90
N GLY A 166 -9.92 -6.07 -3.84
CA GLY A 166 -10.84 -6.87 -4.64
C GLY A 166 -10.10 -7.89 -5.53
N ILE A 167 -8.97 -7.52 -6.12
CA ILE A 167 -8.13 -8.43 -6.92
C ILE A 167 -7.55 -9.53 -6.02
N VAL A 168 -7.05 -9.20 -4.83
CA VAL A 168 -6.57 -10.19 -3.84
C VAL A 168 -7.67 -11.20 -3.52
N ALA A 169 -8.88 -10.73 -3.20
CA ALA A 169 -10.01 -11.61 -2.88
C ALA A 169 -10.36 -12.57 -4.03
N LEU A 170 -10.35 -12.07 -5.28
CA LEU A 170 -10.59 -12.90 -6.47
C LEU A 170 -9.47 -13.93 -6.68
N LEU A 171 -8.22 -13.57 -6.43
CA LEU A 171 -7.10 -14.50 -6.51
C LEU A 171 -7.16 -15.57 -5.42
N GLN A 172 -7.48 -15.20 -4.18
CA GLN A 172 -7.68 -16.16 -3.09
C GLN A 172 -8.83 -17.14 -3.40
N GLN A 173 -9.91 -16.64 -4.01
CA GLN A 173 -11.01 -17.50 -4.46
C GLN A 173 -10.59 -18.44 -5.60
N ALA A 174 -9.82 -17.94 -6.57
CA ALA A 174 -9.38 -18.72 -7.70
C ALA A 174 -8.29 -19.75 -7.35
N PHE A 175 -7.51 -19.47 -6.31
CA PHE A 175 -6.37 -20.28 -5.87
C PHE A 175 -6.43 -20.59 -4.37
N PRO A 176 -7.47 -21.30 -3.89
CA PRO A 176 -7.75 -21.47 -2.46
C PRO A 176 -6.67 -22.25 -1.68
N ASN A 177 -5.79 -22.96 -2.38
CA ASN A 177 -4.69 -23.73 -1.80
C ASN A 177 -3.34 -23.00 -1.84
N HIS A 178 -3.31 -21.75 -2.30
CA HIS A 178 -2.09 -20.95 -2.31
C HIS A 178 -1.91 -20.23 -0.98
N THR A 179 -0.64 -20.07 -0.57
CA THR A 179 -0.30 -19.19 0.56
C THR A 179 -0.55 -17.73 0.20
N ASN A 180 -0.73 -16.87 1.18
CA ASN A 180 -0.88 -15.44 0.94
C ASN A 180 0.34 -14.81 0.28
N GLU A 181 1.54 -15.27 0.61
CA GLU A 181 2.78 -14.90 -0.06
C GLU A 181 2.68 -15.21 -1.57
N ALA A 182 2.21 -16.41 -1.93
CA ALA A 182 2.03 -16.79 -3.33
C ALA A 182 0.93 -15.98 -4.03
N ILE A 183 -0.09 -15.52 -3.31
CA ILE A 183 -1.11 -14.59 -3.86
C ILE A 183 -0.50 -13.21 -4.12
N VAL A 184 0.28 -12.68 -3.17
CA VAL A 184 1.00 -11.40 -3.31
C VAL A 184 2.01 -11.46 -4.46
N ASP A 185 2.81 -12.51 -4.55
CA ASP A 185 3.76 -12.73 -5.66
C ASP A 185 3.08 -12.76 -7.05
N ARG A 186 1.82 -13.15 -7.14
CA ARG A 186 1.05 -13.14 -8.40
C ARG A 186 0.57 -11.77 -8.81
N ILE A 187 0.42 -10.86 -7.87
CA ILE A 187 -0.02 -9.50 -8.11
C ILE A 187 1.17 -8.61 -8.48
N LEU A 188 2.31 -8.81 -7.86
CA LEU A 188 3.58 -8.14 -8.13
C LEU A 188 4.25 -8.71 -9.40
#